data_823aed9c8c669413bc5f87a1942fcf16
#
_entry.id   823aed9c8c669413bc5f87a1942fcf16
#
_cell.length_a   1.000
_cell.length_b   1.000
_cell.length_c   1.000
_cell.angle_alpha   90.00
_cell.angle_beta   90.00
_cell.angle_gamma   90.00
#
_symmetry.space_group_name_H-M   'P 1'
#
loop_
_entity.id
_entity.type
_entity.pdbx_description
1 polymer ?
#
loop_
_entity_poly.entity_id
_entity_poly.type
_entity_poly.pdbx_seq_one_letter_code
_entity_poly.pdbx_strand_id
1 'polypeptide(L)'
;MRKVWLIVKREYITRVRTKAFIIGTMALPLLSMVILVISIFLAGGRSGNTVRIAILDEVGGLGGAVEKGLVQNKSKFQPDAEIVRIVEKPSANQEIYFNSQVRDNELDGVLVLPQGLATGTAAAQFHAKSMQAMTLLGPIQRAVSDAIISRRLNEEGKQAGAAKNMFKLVQVQLVNPSTREQEDSSENNFAIAIIAGMVLYMTLIVYGMSTMRSVMEEKSTRMIEILVSSIKPFHLLTGKIVSVAAVALTQYVVWGVTIGALFASASSVTAFLRPGTSAPSVHLPPALLIYLVIFFLAGYFLYAALYAAAGAIVSTDEEAHQVQMPLTLLIVCSFLLFNVILNDPNSTLSVVLSITPFLSPILMTLRVALQTPPFWQIALALILSVLTTIWVIRISAKIYRVGILMYGKRPSLKELRRWLRYS
;
A
#
# COMPACT_ATOMS: atom_id res chain seq x y z
N MET A 1 -12.47 25.55 -25.68
CA MET A 1 -12.81 24.36 -24.84
C MET A 1 -13.36 23.17 -25.65
N ARG A 2 -14.34 23.38 -26.60
CA ARG A 2 -14.92 22.29 -27.40
C ARG A 2 -13.88 21.46 -28.18
N LYS A 3 -12.86 22.10 -28.78
CA LYS A 3 -11.78 21.40 -29.51
C LYS A 3 -10.92 20.53 -28.64
N VAL A 4 -10.56 20.97 -27.42
CA VAL A 4 -9.78 20.17 -26.45
C VAL A 4 -10.57 18.94 -26.01
N TRP A 5 -11.85 19.10 -25.71
CA TRP A 5 -12.74 17.99 -25.34
C TRP A 5 -12.85 16.91 -26.43
N LEU A 6 -12.93 17.31 -27.69
CA LEU A 6 -12.97 16.37 -28.82
C LEU A 6 -11.66 15.54 -28.90
N ILE A 7 -10.51 16.20 -28.69
CA ILE A 7 -9.20 15.50 -28.62
C ILE A 7 -9.19 14.53 -27.48
N VAL A 8 -9.56 14.96 -26.26
CA VAL A 8 -9.62 14.12 -25.06
C VAL A 8 -10.50 12.90 -25.29
N LYS A 9 -11.72 13.10 -25.81
CA LYS A 9 -12.66 12.00 -26.06
C LYS A 9 -12.11 10.99 -27.08
N ARG A 10 -11.54 11.46 -28.19
CA ARG A 10 -10.95 10.60 -29.21
C ARG A 10 -9.80 9.76 -28.65
N GLU A 11 -8.82 10.43 -28.04
CA GLU A 11 -7.63 9.79 -27.47
C GLU A 11 -7.99 8.79 -26.37
N TYR A 12 -8.92 9.16 -25.48
CA TYR A 12 -9.41 8.30 -24.42
C TYR A 12 -10.03 7.02 -24.97
N ILE A 13 -11.01 7.14 -25.89
CA ILE A 13 -11.71 5.98 -26.45
C ILE A 13 -10.74 5.07 -27.22
N THR A 14 -9.82 5.66 -27.98
CA THR A 14 -8.83 4.88 -28.74
C THR A 14 -7.94 4.06 -27.82
N ARG A 15 -7.50 4.62 -26.69
CA ARG A 15 -6.61 3.94 -25.73
C ARG A 15 -7.32 2.88 -24.89
N VAL A 16 -8.49 3.19 -24.32
CA VAL A 16 -9.25 2.27 -23.46
C VAL A 16 -9.70 1.02 -24.22
N ARG A 17 -9.92 1.12 -25.52
CA ARG A 17 -10.30 -0.02 -26.38
C ARG A 17 -9.13 -0.88 -26.84
N THR A 18 -7.89 -0.52 -26.54
CA THR A 18 -6.73 -1.34 -26.92
C THR A 18 -6.64 -2.61 -26.10
N LYS A 19 -6.26 -3.72 -26.75
CA LYS A 19 -5.99 -4.99 -26.05
C LYS A 19 -4.93 -4.81 -24.96
N ALA A 20 -3.90 -4.00 -25.23
CA ALA A 20 -2.83 -3.72 -24.26
C ALA A 20 -3.36 -3.04 -23.00
N PHE A 21 -4.30 -2.10 -23.10
CA PHE A 21 -4.92 -1.46 -21.94
C PHE A 21 -5.77 -2.46 -21.14
N ILE A 22 -6.61 -3.26 -21.82
CA ILE A 22 -7.48 -4.23 -21.15
C ILE A 22 -6.63 -5.28 -20.40
N ILE A 23 -5.61 -5.85 -21.07
CA ILE A 23 -4.71 -6.83 -20.45
C ILE A 23 -3.93 -6.18 -19.29
N GLY A 24 -3.35 -5.00 -19.49
CA GLY A 24 -2.59 -4.30 -18.44
C GLY A 24 -3.45 -3.90 -17.24
N THR A 25 -4.71 -3.52 -17.47
CA THR A 25 -5.65 -3.18 -16.40
C THR A 25 -6.08 -4.43 -15.61
N MET A 26 -6.29 -5.56 -16.27
CA MET A 26 -6.68 -6.81 -15.63
C MET A 26 -5.51 -7.56 -14.99
N ALA A 27 -4.27 -7.28 -15.40
CA ALA A 27 -3.09 -8.01 -14.92
C ALA A 27 -2.92 -7.89 -13.41
N LEU A 28 -3.05 -6.70 -12.82
CA LEU A 28 -2.87 -6.48 -11.39
C LEU A 28 -3.98 -7.14 -10.54
N PRO A 29 -5.28 -7.01 -10.85
CA PRO A 29 -6.34 -7.76 -10.19
C PRO A 29 -6.17 -9.28 -10.29
N LEU A 30 -5.85 -9.80 -11.46
CA LEU A 30 -5.62 -11.23 -11.66
C LEU A 30 -4.41 -11.72 -10.85
N LEU A 31 -3.31 -10.97 -10.86
CA LEU A 31 -2.13 -11.27 -10.07
C LEU A 31 -2.44 -11.27 -8.58
N SER A 32 -3.20 -10.28 -8.08
CA SER A 32 -3.60 -10.22 -6.67
C SER A 32 -4.50 -11.40 -6.28
N MET A 33 -5.39 -11.83 -7.14
CA MET A 33 -6.21 -13.02 -6.94
C MET A 33 -5.35 -14.30 -6.89
N VAL A 34 -4.41 -14.45 -7.81
CA VAL A 34 -3.47 -15.59 -7.83
C VAL A 34 -2.61 -15.59 -6.56
N ILE A 35 -2.07 -14.44 -6.14
CA ILE A 35 -1.30 -14.32 -4.90
C ILE A 35 -2.16 -14.69 -3.68
N LEU A 36 -3.41 -14.23 -3.63
CA LEU A 36 -4.35 -14.58 -2.55
C LEU A 36 -4.55 -16.11 -2.48
N VAL A 37 -4.86 -16.74 -3.61
CA VAL A 37 -5.05 -18.20 -3.68
C VAL A 37 -3.78 -18.94 -3.28
N ILE A 38 -2.62 -18.56 -3.82
CA ILE A 38 -1.32 -19.14 -3.47
C ILE A 38 -1.03 -18.95 -1.97
N SER A 39 -1.29 -17.77 -1.40
CA SER A 39 -1.10 -17.50 0.02
C SER A 39 -1.97 -18.40 0.90
N ILE A 40 -3.24 -18.63 0.49
CA ILE A 40 -4.14 -19.56 1.17
C ILE A 40 -3.60 -21.00 1.09
N PHE A 41 -3.04 -21.42 -0.03
CA PHE A 41 -2.45 -22.76 -0.20
C PHE A 41 -1.13 -22.91 0.56
N LEU A 42 -0.22 -21.94 0.49
CA LEU A 42 1.08 -21.97 1.18
C LEU A 42 0.93 -21.88 2.70
N ALA A 43 0.00 -21.07 3.19
CA ALA A 43 -0.33 -21.04 4.62
C ALA A 43 -0.80 -22.42 5.12
N GLY A 44 -1.26 -23.30 4.23
CA GLY A 44 -1.67 -24.66 4.55
C GLY A 44 -0.59 -25.72 4.44
N GLY A 45 0.51 -25.45 3.76
CA GLY A 45 1.59 -26.40 3.54
C GLY A 45 2.75 -26.33 4.54
N ARG A 46 2.77 -25.32 5.42
CA ARG A 46 3.78 -25.17 6.47
C ARG A 46 3.42 -25.86 7.77
N SER A 47 3.07 -27.15 7.69
CA SER A 47 3.01 -28.06 8.83
C SER A 47 4.42 -28.56 9.10
N GLY A 48 5.16 -27.87 9.98
CA GLY A 48 6.50 -28.32 10.33
C GLY A 48 7.32 -27.39 11.23
N ASN A 49 6.93 -26.14 11.42
CA ASN A 49 7.61 -25.27 12.36
C ASN A 49 6.80 -25.16 13.64
N THR A 50 7.34 -25.71 14.73
CA THR A 50 6.84 -25.50 16.09
C THR A 50 7.07 -24.04 16.48
N VAL A 51 6.02 -23.35 16.93
CA VAL A 51 6.10 -21.98 17.46
C VAL A 51 6.24 -22.05 18.98
N ARG A 52 7.34 -21.54 19.49
CA ARG A 52 7.71 -21.61 20.93
C ARG A 52 7.07 -20.45 21.67
N ILE A 53 6.13 -20.75 22.58
CA ILE A 53 5.35 -19.77 23.32
C ILE A 53 5.55 -19.93 24.82
N ALA A 54 5.68 -18.81 25.55
CA ALA A 54 5.53 -18.78 27.00
C ALA A 54 4.15 -18.22 27.37
N ILE A 55 3.54 -18.75 28.43
CA ILE A 55 2.25 -18.27 28.98
C ILE A 55 2.52 -17.66 30.35
N LEU A 56 2.15 -16.39 30.52
CA LEU A 56 2.19 -15.68 31.80
C LEU A 56 0.76 -15.57 32.34
N ASP A 57 0.44 -16.37 33.35
CA ASP A 57 -0.91 -16.45 33.92
C ASP A 57 -1.00 -15.66 35.22
N GLU A 58 -1.48 -14.44 35.19
CA GLU A 58 -1.72 -13.61 36.39
C GLU A 58 -3.01 -13.99 37.11
N VAL A 59 -3.95 -14.66 36.41
CA VAL A 59 -5.21 -15.11 37.01
C VAL A 59 -5.01 -16.31 37.90
N GLY A 60 -4.07 -17.18 37.56
CA GLY A 60 -3.78 -18.46 38.21
C GLY A 60 -4.74 -19.59 37.80
N GLY A 61 -4.18 -20.65 37.24
CA GLY A 61 -4.90 -21.86 36.82
C GLY A 61 -5.54 -21.80 35.41
N LEU A 62 -5.47 -20.67 34.68
CA LEU A 62 -5.93 -20.58 33.29
C LEU A 62 -4.87 -21.08 32.30
N GLY A 63 -3.58 -20.91 32.61
CA GLY A 63 -2.49 -21.27 31.69
C GLY A 63 -2.54 -22.72 31.25
N GLY A 64 -2.76 -23.65 32.19
CA GLY A 64 -2.88 -25.09 31.89
C GLY A 64 -4.15 -25.47 31.10
N ALA A 65 -5.24 -24.72 31.24
CA ALA A 65 -6.45 -24.90 30.43
C ALA A 65 -6.26 -24.41 29.00
N VAL A 66 -5.58 -23.29 28.82
CA VAL A 66 -5.21 -22.74 27.51
C VAL A 66 -4.23 -23.66 26.79
N GLU A 67 -3.23 -24.20 27.49
CA GLU A 67 -2.32 -25.21 26.95
C GLU A 67 -3.06 -26.43 26.41
N LYS A 68 -3.96 -27.01 27.21
CA LYS A 68 -4.80 -28.12 26.76
C LYS A 68 -5.64 -27.79 25.56
N GLY A 69 -6.23 -26.59 25.53
CA GLY A 69 -7.02 -26.10 24.39
C GLY A 69 -6.19 -25.95 23.11
N LEU A 70 -4.96 -25.48 23.21
CA LEU A 70 -4.04 -25.35 22.07
C LEU A 70 -3.55 -26.71 21.56
N VAL A 71 -3.26 -27.66 22.46
CA VAL A 71 -2.79 -29.01 22.12
C VAL A 71 -3.90 -29.88 21.55
N GLN A 72 -5.12 -29.81 22.12
CA GLN A 72 -6.27 -30.63 21.67
C GLN A 72 -6.86 -30.17 20.35
N ASN A 73 -6.80 -28.88 20.03
CA ASN A 73 -7.43 -28.29 18.85
C ASN A 73 -6.47 -28.15 17.66
N LYS A 74 -5.53 -29.11 17.50
CA LYS A 74 -4.57 -29.15 16.40
C LYS A 74 -5.27 -29.24 15.05
N SER A 75 -5.22 -28.18 14.26
CA SER A 75 -5.62 -28.20 12.87
C SER A 75 -4.44 -28.62 11.99
N LYS A 76 -4.66 -29.50 11.01
CA LYS A 76 -3.63 -29.98 10.07
C LYS A 76 -2.88 -28.87 9.30
N PHE A 77 -3.33 -27.63 9.44
CA PHE A 77 -2.87 -26.48 8.65
C PHE A 77 -2.30 -25.32 9.52
N GLN A 78 -2.10 -25.54 10.80
CA GLN A 78 -1.53 -24.54 11.71
C GLN A 78 -0.18 -25.03 12.26
N PRO A 79 0.78 -24.12 12.53
CA PRO A 79 2.01 -24.50 13.18
C PRO A 79 1.69 -25.08 14.56
N ASP A 80 2.44 -26.08 14.98
CA ASP A 80 2.33 -26.64 16.31
C ASP A 80 2.81 -25.60 17.33
N ALA A 81 1.97 -25.28 18.32
CA ALA A 81 2.40 -24.45 19.44
C ALA A 81 3.15 -25.35 20.45
N GLU A 82 4.42 -25.05 20.67
CA GLU A 82 5.22 -25.66 21.75
C GLU A 82 5.23 -24.68 22.93
N ILE A 83 4.56 -25.05 24.01
CA ILE A 83 4.53 -24.23 25.20
C ILE A 83 5.80 -24.54 26.01
N VAL A 84 6.75 -23.61 25.94
CA VAL A 84 8.07 -23.76 26.58
C VAL A 84 7.96 -23.57 28.09
N ARG A 85 7.09 -22.67 28.57
CA ARG A 85 6.94 -22.35 29.98
C ARG A 85 5.60 -21.72 30.31
N ILE A 86 5.01 -22.17 31.42
CA ILE A 86 3.86 -21.50 32.04
C ILE A 86 4.35 -20.92 33.36
N VAL A 87 4.14 -19.62 33.58
CA VAL A 87 4.48 -18.92 34.81
C VAL A 87 3.20 -18.43 35.46
N GLU A 88 2.86 -18.98 36.60
CA GLU A 88 1.72 -18.53 37.41
C GLU A 88 2.13 -17.35 38.29
N LYS A 89 1.29 -16.30 38.27
CA LYS A 89 1.49 -15.03 39.00
C LYS A 89 2.86 -14.38 38.68
N PRO A 90 3.14 -14.06 37.42
CA PRO A 90 4.43 -13.48 37.06
C PRO A 90 4.63 -12.11 37.73
N SER A 91 5.90 -11.81 38.07
CA SER A 91 6.31 -10.47 38.48
C SER A 91 6.54 -9.57 37.24
N ALA A 92 6.46 -8.26 37.42
CA ALA A 92 6.74 -7.31 36.33
C ALA A 92 8.13 -7.51 35.69
N ASN A 93 9.12 -7.93 36.45
CA ASN A 93 10.45 -8.24 35.93
C ASN A 93 10.46 -9.49 35.04
N GLN A 94 9.58 -10.47 35.30
CA GLN A 94 9.47 -11.66 34.46
C GLN A 94 8.81 -11.36 33.11
N GLU A 95 7.83 -10.49 33.10
CA GLU A 95 7.23 -10.02 31.82
C GLU A 95 8.28 -9.34 30.94
N ILE A 96 9.10 -8.43 31.51
CA ILE A 96 10.20 -7.77 30.79
C ILE A 96 11.21 -8.79 30.29
N TYR A 97 11.54 -9.80 31.09
CA TYR A 97 12.48 -10.88 30.75
C TYR A 97 11.96 -11.71 29.57
N PHE A 98 10.70 -12.15 29.58
CA PHE A 98 10.15 -12.94 28.48
C PHE A 98 9.96 -12.12 27.21
N ASN A 99 9.62 -10.84 27.32
CA ASN A 99 9.58 -9.93 26.19
C ASN A 99 10.96 -9.70 25.57
N SER A 100 12.05 -9.72 26.36
CA SER A 100 13.41 -9.69 25.82
C SER A 100 13.76 -10.96 25.05
N GLN A 101 13.36 -12.14 25.53
CA GLN A 101 13.56 -13.40 24.81
C GLN A 101 12.84 -13.47 23.47
N VAL A 102 11.66 -12.82 23.34
CA VAL A 102 11.00 -12.67 22.04
C VAL A 102 11.79 -11.74 21.11
N ARG A 103 12.36 -10.64 21.63
CA ARG A 103 13.23 -9.76 20.85
C ARG A 103 14.50 -10.45 20.35
N ASP A 104 15.07 -11.32 21.19
CA ASP A 104 16.32 -12.03 20.91
C ASP A 104 16.11 -13.33 20.11
N ASN A 105 14.87 -13.60 19.65
CA ASN A 105 14.44 -14.78 18.89
C ASN A 105 14.63 -16.12 19.64
N GLU A 106 14.68 -16.12 20.97
CA GLU A 106 14.69 -17.33 21.79
C GLU A 106 13.27 -17.91 21.94
N LEU A 107 12.25 -17.04 21.94
CA LEU A 107 10.83 -17.37 21.91
C LEU A 107 10.16 -16.69 20.71
N ASP A 108 9.15 -17.34 20.16
CA ASP A 108 8.35 -16.80 19.06
C ASP A 108 7.21 -15.91 19.55
N GLY A 109 6.74 -16.13 20.79
CA GLY A 109 5.69 -15.32 21.38
C GLY A 109 5.51 -15.52 22.89
N VAL A 110 4.88 -14.55 23.55
CA VAL A 110 4.49 -14.58 24.97
C VAL A 110 3.02 -14.21 25.09
N LEU A 111 2.24 -15.09 25.71
CA LEU A 111 0.82 -14.85 26.00
C LEU A 111 0.68 -14.42 27.46
N VAL A 112 0.17 -13.19 27.67
CA VAL A 112 -0.12 -12.63 28.99
C VAL A 112 -1.62 -12.71 29.26
N LEU A 113 -2.00 -13.34 30.36
CA LEU A 113 -3.37 -13.49 30.83
C LEU A 113 -3.55 -12.61 32.10
N PRO A 114 -3.97 -11.33 31.97
CA PRO A 114 -4.04 -10.40 33.09
C PRO A 114 -5.17 -10.76 34.07
N GLN A 115 -5.06 -10.31 35.34
CA GLN A 115 -6.04 -10.61 36.41
C GLN A 115 -7.47 -10.23 36.05
N GLY A 116 -7.69 -9.12 35.31
CA GLY A 116 -9.01 -8.67 34.86
C GLY A 116 -9.64 -9.50 33.73
N LEU A 117 -8.95 -10.51 33.21
CA LEU A 117 -9.40 -11.32 32.07
C LEU A 117 -10.65 -12.15 32.43
N ALA A 118 -10.68 -12.74 33.62
CA ALA A 118 -11.81 -13.56 34.09
C ALA A 118 -13.09 -12.72 34.26
N THR A 119 -12.97 -11.46 34.70
CA THR A 119 -14.09 -10.54 34.91
C THR A 119 -14.48 -9.76 33.64
N GLY A 120 -13.67 -9.85 32.57
CA GLY A 120 -13.90 -9.14 31.31
C GLY A 120 -13.52 -7.65 31.36
N THR A 121 -12.74 -7.23 32.35
CA THR A 121 -12.24 -5.85 32.51
C THR A 121 -10.88 -5.64 31.80
N ALA A 122 -10.18 -6.73 31.46
CA ALA A 122 -8.94 -6.68 30.70
C ALA A 122 -8.98 -7.70 29.55
N ALA A 123 -8.19 -7.45 28.49
CA ALA A 123 -8.01 -8.36 27.36
C ALA A 123 -6.70 -9.16 27.53
N ALA A 124 -6.65 -10.39 27.01
CA ALA A 124 -5.41 -11.14 26.92
C ALA A 124 -4.47 -10.45 25.92
N GLN A 125 -3.17 -10.47 26.21
CA GLN A 125 -2.16 -9.85 25.34
C GLN A 125 -1.24 -10.93 24.78
N PHE A 126 -1.03 -10.94 23.47
CA PHE A 126 -0.10 -11.85 22.83
C PHE A 126 1.06 -11.05 22.22
N HIS A 127 2.21 -11.15 22.82
CA HIS A 127 3.43 -10.49 22.38
C HIS A 127 4.16 -11.40 21.41
N ALA A 128 4.19 -11.06 20.12
CA ALA A 128 4.82 -11.86 19.08
C ALA A 128 5.61 -10.97 18.12
N LYS A 129 6.75 -11.47 17.64
CA LYS A 129 7.60 -10.79 16.66
C LYS A 129 7.53 -11.46 15.28
N SER A 130 7.30 -12.78 15.26
CA SER A 130 7.32 -13.55 14.02
C SER A 130 5.94 -13.63 13.38
N MET A 131 5.89 -13.56 12.03
CA MET A 131 4.68 -13.79 11.24
C MET A 131 4.06 -15.17 11.52
N GLN A 132 4.89 -16.15 11.90
CA GLN A 132 4.44 -17.51 12.24
C GLN A 132 3.71 -17.54 13.58
N ALA A 133 4.20 -16.81 14.59
CA ALA A 133 3.51 -16.68 15.88
C ALA A 133 2.14 -15.98 15.72
N MET A 134 2.04 -15.01 14.81
CA MET A 134 0.77 -14.31 14.52
C MET A 134 -0.31 -15.24 13.96
N THR A 135 0.05 -16.31 13.25
CA THR A 135 -0.93 -17.30 12.75
C THR A 135 -1.61 -18.07 13.89
N LEU A 136 -1.04 -18.06 15.09
CA LEU A 136 -1.61 -18.68 16.29
C LEU A 136 -2.62 -17.78 17.02
N LEU A 137 -2.80 -16.51 16.63
CA LEU A 137 -3.72 -15.59 17.30
C LEU A 137 -5.14 -16.15 17.37
N GLY A 138 -5.65 -16.68 16.26
CA GLY A 138 -6.98 -17.30 16.21
C GLY A 138 -7.15 -18.53 17.10
N PRO A 139 -6.23 -19.50 17.07
CA PRO A 139 -6.19 -20.61 18.00
C PRO A 139 -6.07 -20.18 19.47
N ILE A 140 -5.17 -19.24 19.77
CA ILE A 140 -4.99 -18.69 21.12
C ILE A 140 -6.29 -18.04 21.61
N GLN A 141 -6.92 -17.22 20.78
CA GLN A 141 -8.20 -16.58 21.12
C GLN A 141 -9.30 -17.59 21.46
N ARG A 142 -9.38 -18.67 20.69
CA ARG A 142 -10.33 -19.78 20.97
C ARG A 142 -9.97 -20.51 22.27
N ALA A 143 -8.72 -20.90 22.44
CA ALA A 143 -8.28 -21.62 23.63
C ALA A 143 -8.48 -20.79 24.92
N VAL A 144 -8.19 -19.49 24.88
CA VAL A 144 -8.43 -18.56 25.99
C VAL A 144 -9.93 -18.40 26.25
N SER A 145 -10.75 -18.24 25.21
CA SER A 145 -12.20 -18.13 25.35
C SER A 145 -12.81 -19.39 25.96
N ASP A 146 -12.42 -20.58 25.49
CA ASP A 146 -12.89 -21.88 25.99
C ASP A 146 -12.48 -22.09 27.43
N ALA A 147 -11.24 -21.72 27.80
CA ALA A 147 -10.74 -21.82 29.16
C ALA A 147 -11.54 -20.92 30.13
N ILE A 148 -11.85 -19.69 29.72
CA ILE A 148 -12.64 -18.75 30.55
C ILE A 148 -14.10 -19.21 30.65
N ILE A 149 -14.71 -19.66 29.57
CA ILE A 149 -16.07 -20.19 29.57
C ILE A 149 -16.16 -21.41 30.50
N SER A 150 -15.19 -22.33 30.40
CA SER A 150 -15.13 -23.53 31.25
C SER A 150 -14.98 -23.17 32.73
N ARG A 151 -14.15 -22.17 33.06
CA ARG A 151 -13.96 -21.67 34.41
C ARG A 151 -15.25 -21.01 34.94
N ARG A 152 -15.88 -20.15 34.20
CA ARG A 152 -17.16 -19.50 34.57
C ARG A 152 -18.28 -20.53 34.79
N LEU A 153 -18.37 -21.56 33.93
CA LEU A 153 -19.32 -22.66 34.12
C LEU A 153 -19.06 -23.43 35.41
N ASN A 154 -17.79 -23.66 35.79
CA ASN A 154 -17.43 -24.36 37.02
C ASN A 154 -17.66 -23.50 38.28
N GLU A 155 -17.45 -22.16 38.18
CA GLU A 155 -17.63 -21.24 39.30
C GLU A 155 -19.11 -20.81 39.47
N GLU A 156 -19.87 -20.61 38.36
CA GLU A 156 -21.25 -20.13 38.32
C GLU A 156 -22.30 -21.25 38.20
N GLY A 157 -21.90 -22.51 38.14
CA GLY A 157 -22.81 -23.69 38.09
C GLY A 157 -23.81 -23.77 39.26
N LYS A 158 -23.88 -22.72 40.10
CA LYS A 158 -24.79 -22.56 41.26
C LYS A 158 -25.81 -21.42 41.12
N GLN A 159 -25.79 -20.59 40.10
CA GLN A 159 -26.76 -19.49 39.93
C GLN A 159 -27.21 -19.33 38.47
N ALA A 160 -28.47 -19.69 38.20
CA ALA A 160 -29.11 -19.73 36.88
C ALA A 160 -29.47 -18.33 36.26
N GLY A 161 -28.75 -17.26 36.60
CA GLY A 161 -29.05 -15.91 36.12
C GLY A 161 -28.02 -15.25 35.17
N ALA A 162 -26.84 -15.85 34.96
CA ALA A 162 -25.71 -15.18 34.34
C ALA A 162 -25.46 -15.53 32.85
N ALA A 163 -26.42 -16.20 32.19
CA ALA A 163 -26.24 -16.70 30.81
C ALA A 163 -25.86 -15.62 29.76
N LYS A 164 -26.18 -14.35 30.00
CA LYS A 164 -25.93 -13.27 29.05
C LYS A 164 -24.45 -12.85 28.95
N ASN A 165 -23.67 -13.09 30.00
CA ASN A 165 -22.22 -12.77 30.04
C ASN A 165 -21.31 -13.96 29.71
N MET A 166 -21.86 -15.17 29.64
CA MET A 166 -21.10 -16.40 29.38
C MET A 166 -20.49 -16.47 27.97
N PHE A 167 -21.14 -15.85 27.00
CA PHE A 167 -20.73 -15.95 25.58
C PHE A 167 -19.99 -14.71 25.06
N LYS A 168 -19.54 -13.81 25.94
CA LYS A 168 -18.74 -12.68 25.50
C LYS A 168 -17.37 -13.16 25.06
N LEU A 169 -17.12 -13.14 23.76
CA LEU A 169 -15.82 -13.49 23.17
C LEU A 169 -14.71 -12.64 23.80
N VAL A 170 -13.70 -13.32 24.29
CA VAL A 170 -12.52 -12.65 24.85
C VAL A 170 -11.67 -12.13 23.71
N GLN A 171 -11.36 -10.85 23.74
CA GLN A 171 -10.42 -10.27 22.79
C GLN A 171 -8.99 -10.56 23.23
N VAL A 172 -8.18 -11.06 22.30
CA VAL A 172 -6.73 -11.19 22.47
C VAL A 172 -6.09 -10.07 21.66
N GLN A 173 -5.39 -9.17 22.33
CA GLN A 173 -4.66 -8.08 21.69
C GLN A 173 -3.26 -8.55 21.32
N LEU A 174 -2.85 -8.28 20.08
CA LEU A 174 -1.48 -8.47 19.64
C LEU A 174 -0.64 -7.28 20.11
N VAL A 175 0.43 -7.55 20.83
CA VAL A 175 1.38 -6.52 21.29
C VAL A 175 2.74 -6.84 20.70
N ASN A 176 3.33 -5.88 19.99
CA ASN A 176 4.69 -6.05 19.49
C ASN A 176 5.70 -5.59 20.57
N PRO A 177 6.59 -6.47 21.06
CA PRO A 177 7.50 -6.15 22.17
C PRO A 177 8.56 -5.10 21.82
N SER A 178 8.67 -4.68 20.56
CA SER A 178 9.67 -3.69 20.11
C SER A 178 9.25 -2.24 20.27
N THR A 179 7.97 -1.94 20.57
CA THR A 179 7.49 -0.55 20.69
C THR A 179 6.42 -0.41 21.76
N ARG A 180 6.67 0.46 22.74
CA ARG A 180 5.66 0.90 23.71
C ARG A 180 4.84 2.01 23.04
N GLU A 181 3.77 1.69 22.37
CA GLU A 181 2.62 2.55 22.06
C GLU A 181 1.94 2.11 20.76
N GLN A 182 0.65 1.79 20.87
CA GLN A 182 -0.33 1.69 19.77
C GLN A 182 0.08 0.97 18.47
N GLU A 183 0.00 -0.36 18.41
CA GLU A 183 0.26 -1.06 17.15
C GLU A 183 -0.68 -2.24 16.84
N ASP A 184 -1.99 -1.99 16.73
CA ASP A 184 -2.89 -2.93 16.04
C ASP A 184 -2.93 -2.74 14.50
N SER A 185 -2.15 -1.78 13.95
CA SER A 185 -2.22 -1.41 12.54
C SER A 185 -0.88 -1.41 11.79
N SER A 186 0.24 -1.59 12.47
CA SER A 186 1.56 -1.26 11.91
C SER A 186 1.99 -2.16 10.74
N GLU A 187 1.88 -3.49 10.85
CA GLU A 187 2.33 -4.38 9.75
C GLU A 187 1.43 -4.31 8.52
N ASN A 188 0.11 -4.22 8.72
CA ASN A 188 -0.83 -4.03 7.61
C ASN A 188 -0.61 -2.68 6.92
N ASN A 189 -0.37 -1.63 7.70
CA ASN A 189 -0.08 -0.29 7.17
C ASN A 189 1.23 -0.26 6.40
N PHE A 190 2.25 -0.98 6.86
CA PHE A 190 3.54 -1.10 6.17
C PHE A 190 3.39 -1.76 4.78
N ALA A 191 2.71 -2.91 4.71
CA ALA A 191 2.45 -3.58 3.45
C ALA A 191 1.59 -2.71 2.50
N ILE A 192 0.54 -2.08 3.02
CA ILE A 192 -0.33 -1.15 2.27
C ILE A 192 0.47 0.03 1.74
N ALA A 193 1.36 0.59 2.55
CA ALA A 193 2.21 1.71 2.19
C ALA A 193 3.14 1.36 1.03
N ILE A 194 3.82 0.21 1.11
CA ILE A 194 4.70 -0.27 0.03
C ILE A 194 3.91 -0.49 -1.25
N ILE A 195 2.76 -1.16 -1.18
CA ILE A 195 1.91 -1.43 -2.34
C ILE A 195 1.41 -0.12 -2.96
N ALA A 196 0.91 0.81 -2.16
CA ALA A 196 0.44 2.11 -2.63
C ALA A 196 1.55 2.92 -3.31
N GLY A 197 2.74 2.97 -2.69
CA GLY A 197 3.90 3.63 -3.25
C GLY A 197 4.38 2.97 -4.55
N MET A 198 4.36 1.64 -4.62
CA MET A 198 4.75 0.87 -5.81
C MET A 198 3.76 1.06 -6.97
N VAL A 199 2.47 1.09 -6.67
CA VAL A 199 1.41 1.39 -7.66
C VAL A 199 1.61 2.78 -8.24
N LEU A 200 1.86 3.80 -7.40
CA LEU A 200 2.16 5.16 -7.86
C LEU A 200 3.44 5.21 -8.69
N TYR A 201 4.51 4.61 -8.22
CA TYR A 201 5.78 4.52 -8.93
C TYR A 201 5.62 3.96 -10.35
N MET A 202 4.99 2.78 -10.45
CA MET A 202 4.75 2.11 -11.74
C MET A 202 3.83 2.92 -12.66
N THR A 203 2.75 3.46 -12.15
CA THR A 203 1.79 4.21 -12.96
C THR A 203 2.36 5.54 -13.45
N LEU A 204 3.14 6.25 -12.65
CA LEU A 204 3.82 7.48 -13.09
C LEU A 204 4.79 7.22 -14.24
N ILE A 205 5.56 6.13 -14.18
CA ILE A 205 6.47 5.75 -15.26
C ILE A 205 5.68 5.36 -16.53
N VAL A 206 4.73 4.44 -16.40
CA VAL A 206 3.98 3.90 -17.54
C VAL A 206 3.20 5.00 -18.27
N TYR A 207 2.48 5.84 -17.54
CA TYR A 207 1.68 6.91 -18.14
C TYR A 207 2.52 8.11 -18.56
N GLY A 208 3.63 8.39 -17.89
CA GLY A 208 4.62 9.36 -18.35
C GLY A 208 5.20 8.95 -19.71
N MET A 209 5.70 7.72 -19.81
CA MET A 209 6.22 7.16 -21.07
C MET A 209 5.16 7.11 -22.17
N SER A 210 3.92 6.73 -21.83
CA SER A 210 2.81 6.73 -22.79
C SER A 210 2.54 8.12 -23.35
N THR A 211 2.67 9.18 -22.51
CA THR A 211 2.54 10.57 -22.97
C THR A 211 3.66 10.96 -23.92
N MET A 212 4.92 10.59 -23.60
CA MET A 212 6.07 10.87 -24.47
C MET A 212 5.92 10.20 -25.83
N ARG A 213 5.63 8.89 -25.86
CA ARG A 213 5.42 8.12 -27.11
C ARG A 213 4.33 8.71 -27.96
N SER A 214 3.20 9.10 -27.36
CA SER A 214 2.08 9.71 -28.08
C SER A 214 2.47 11.02 -28.77
N VAL A 215 3.35 11.82 -28.17
CA VAL A 215 3.86 13.05 -28.77
C VAL A 215 4.83 12.72 -29.92
N MET A 216 5.71 11.76 -29.71
CA MET A 216 6.70 11.32 -30.69
C MET A 216 6.03 10.73 -31.96
N GLU A 217 5.02 9.88 -31.78
CA GLU A 217 4.26 9.27 -32.89
C GLU A 217 3.60 10.31 -33.80
N GLU A 218 2.98 11.37 -33.22
CA GLU A 218 2.41 12.44 -34.02
C GLU A 218 3.46 13.24 -34.79
N LYS A 219 4.64 13.44 -34.20
CA LYS A 219 5.77 14.07 -34.84
C LYS A 219 6.27 13.23 -36.00
N SER A 220 6.47 11.92 -35.82
CA SER A 220 7.00 11.03 -36.85
C SER A 220 6.06 10.86 -38.06
N THR A 221 4.76 10.89 -37.81
CA THR A 221 3.74 10.75 -38.90
C THR A 221 3.43 12.05 -39.66
N ARG A 222 4.10 13.16 -39.34
CA ARG A 222 3.83 14.53 -39.90
C ARG A 222 2.39 14.99 -39.74
N MET A 223 1.55 14.27 -38.99
CA MET A 223 0.16 14.70 -38.72
C MET A 223 0.09 16.06 -38.02
N ILE A 224 1.16 16.40 -37.34
CA ILE A 224 1.30 17.67 -36.63
C ILE A 224 1.21 18.89 -37.56
N GLU A 225 1.74 18.86 -38.79
CA GLU A 225 1.68 19.96 -39.73
C GLU A 225 0.22 20.33 -40.08
N ILE A 226 -0.64 19.31 -40.20
CA ILE A 226 -2.07 19.47 -40.44
C ILE A 226 -2.80 19.94 -39.18
N LEU A 227 -2.42 19.40 -38.00
CA LEU A 227 -3.08 19.72 -36.74
C LEU A 227 -2.74 21.14 -36.23
N VAL A 228 -1.48 21.58 -36.38
CA VAL A 228 -1.03 22.92 -35.95
C VAL A 228 -1.64 24.06 -36.81
N SER A 229 -1.94 23.79 -38.08
CA SER A 229 -2.68 24.76 -38.92
C SER A 229 -4.12 25.02 -38.44
N SER A 230 -4.71 24.03 -37.71
CA SER A 230 -6.12 24.09 -37.27
C SER A 230 -6.31 24.30 -35.78
N ILE A 231 -5.30 23.94 -34.93
CA ILE A 231 -5.40 23.93 -33.47
C ILE A 231 -4.09 24.46 -32.87
N LYS A 232 -4.19 25.33 -31.86
CA LYS A 232 -3.00 25.81 -31.14
C LYS A 232 -2.26 24.63 -30.46
N PRO A 233 -0.91 24.54 -30.56
CA PRO A 233 -0.10 23.45 -29.97
C PRO A 233 -0.38 23.20 -28.48
N PHE A 234 -0.65 24.26 -27.72
CA PHE A 234 -1.02 24.17 -26.31
C PHE A 234 -2.31 23.36 -26.08
N HIS A 235 -3.33 23.55 -26.93
CA HIS A 235 -4.59 22.80 -26.79
C HIS A 235 -4.42 21.32 -27.14
N LEU A 236 -3.53 21.02 -28.10
CA LEU A 236 -3.19 19.64 -28.43
C LEU A 236 -2.48 18.93 -27.27
N LEU A 237 -1.44 19.57 -26.74
CA LEU A 237 -0.69 19.06 -25.59
C LEU A 237 -1.59 18.84 -24.37
N THR A 238 -2.42 19.84 -24.03
CA THR A 238 -3.35 19.74 -22.89
C THR A 238 -4.35 18.61 -23.11
N GLY A 239 -4.91 18.49 -24.32
CA GLY A 239 -5.85 17.42 -24.64
C GLY A 239 -5.24 16.02 -24.46
N LYS A 240 -3.98 15.84 -24.88
CA LYS A 240 -3.26 14.58 -24.69
C LYS A 240 -3.00 14.26 -23.21
N ILE A 241 -2.44 15.20 -22.47
CA ILE A 241 -2.15 14.99 -21.05
C ILE A 241 -3.44 14.66 -20.30
N VAL A 242 -4.53 15.38 -20.53
CA VAL A 242 -5.81 15.13 -19.88
C VAL A 242 -6.42 13.78 -20.29
N SER A 243 -6.29 13.38 -21.56
CA SER A 243 -6.80 12.08 -22.01
C SER A 243 -6.10 10.90 -21.35
N VAL A 244 -4.77 10.96 -21.23
CA VAL A 244 -3.99 9.92 -20.57
C VAL A 244 -4.28 9.88 -19.06
N ALA A 245 -4.48 11.04 -18.42
CA ALA A 245 -4.95 11.11 -17.03
C ALA A 245 -6.30 10.41 -16.84
N ALA A 246 -7.24 10.64 -17.75
CA ALA A 246 -8.56 9.99 -17.71
C ALA A 246 -8.47 8.47 -17.89
N VAL A 247 -7.57 7.98 -18.78
CA VAL A 247 -7.29 6.54 -18.95
C VAL A 247 -6.73 5.95 -17.66
N ALA A 248 -5.77 6.62 -17.03
CA ALA A 248 -5.18 6.21 -15.78
C ALA A 248 -6.22 6.17 -14.64
N LEU A 249 -7.05 7.21 -14.51
CA LEU A 249 -8.14 7.23 -13.53
C LEU A 249 -9.13 6.08 -13.74
N THR A 250 -9.47 5.74 -14.97
CA THR A 250 -10.31 4.56 -15.27
C THR A 250 -9.65 3.29 -14.74
N GLN A 251 -8.36 3.14 -14.92
CA GLN A 251 -7.62 2.00 -14.38
C GLN A 251 -7.65 1.96 -12.85
N TYR A 252 -7.44 3.09 -12.18
CA TYR A 252 -7.54 3.17 -10.71
C TYR A 252 -8.94 2.81 -10.20
N VAL A 253 -9.99 3.25 -10.89
CA VAL A 253 -11.38 2.87 -10.56
C VAL A 253 -11.58 1.36 -10.71
N VAL A 254 -11.12 0.76 -11.81
CA VAL A 254 -11.22 -0.69 -12.02
C VAL A 254 -10.47 -1.44 -10.93
N TRP A 255 -9.24 -1.02 -10.59
CA TRP A 255 -8.46 -1.64 -9.52
C TRP A 255 -9.12 -1.49 -8.15
N GLY A 256 -9.60 -0.29 -7.83
CA GLY A 256 -10.29 -0.03 -6.56
C GLY A 256 -11.56 -0.88 -6.39
N VAL A 257 -12.38 -0.98 -7.44
CA VAL A 257 -13.59 -1.82 -7.44
C VAL A 257 -13.23 -3.30 -7.32
N THR A 258 -12.22 -3.77 -8.06
CA THR A 258 -11.82 -5.18 -8.04
C THR A 258 -11.21 -5.56 -6.70
N ILE A 259 -10.32 -4.74 -6.17
CA ILE A 259 -9.70 -4.97 -4.85
C ILE A 259 -10.78 -4.92 -3.76
N GLY A 260 -11.68 -3.93 -3.80
CA GLY A 260 -12.80 -3.84 -2.86
C GLY A 260 -13.72 -5.07 -2.91
N ALA A 261 -14.03 -5.57 -4.11
CA ALA A 261 -14.81 -6.79 -4.28
C ALA A 261 -14.07 -8.04 -3.75
N LEU A 262 -12.76 -8.14 -3.96
CA LEU A 262 -11.93 -9.23 -3.42
C LEU A 262 -11.94 -9.22 -1.88
N PHE A 263 -11.79 -8.06 -1.25
CA PHE A 263 -11.85 -7.95 0.21
C PHE A 263 -13.26 -8.26 0.75
N ALA A 264 -14.31 -7.77 0.09
CA ALA A 264 -15.69 -8.08 0.49
C ALA A 264 -16.01 -9.58 0.37
N SER A 265 -15.41 -10.28 -0.61
CA SER A 265 -15.58 -11.71 -0.82
C SER A 265 -14.57 -12.59 -0.05
N ALA A 266 -13.54 -12.00 0.54
CA ALA A 266 -12.45 -12.74 1.19
C ALA A 266 -12.94 -13.69 2.30
N SER A 267 -13.91 -13.27 3.11
CA SER A 267 -14.52 -14.11 4.15
C SER A 267 -15.24 -15.32 3.56
N SER A 268 -16.01 -15.13 2.47
CA SER A 268 -16.73 -16.21 1.79
C SER A 268 -15.78 -17.17 1.08
N VAL A 269 -14.73 -16.63 0.43
CA VAL A 269 -13.70 -17.44 -0.25
C VAL A 269 -12.90 -18.24 0.76
N THR A 270 -12.53 -17.64 1.90
CA THR A 270 -11.80 -18.33 2.97
C THR A 270 -12.66 -19.40 3.60
N ALA A 271 -13.94 -19.13 3.88
CA ALA A 271 -14.87 -20.09 4.42
C ALA A 271 -15.09 -21.28 3.47
N PHE A 272 -15.14 -21.03 2.15
CA PHE A 272 -15.28 -22.07 1.13
C PHE A 272 -14.02 -22.92 0.97
N LEU A 273 -12.84 -22.29 0.90
CA LEU A 273 -11.56 -23.00 0.70
C LEU A 273 -11.05 -23.65 1.98
N ARG A 274 -11.39 -23.08 3.14
CA ARG A 274 -10.97 -23.52 4.47
C ARG A 274 -12.03 -23.25 5.52
N PRO A 275 -12.98 -24.18 5.71
CA PRO A 275 -13.96 -24.09 6.80
C PRO A 275 -13.24 -23.98 8.16
N GLY A 276 -13.56 -22.95 8.95
CA GLY A 276 -13.02 -22.74 10.30
C GLY A 276 -11.80 -21.83 10.40
N THR A 277 -11.33 -21.22 9.30
CA THR A 277 -10.30 -20.16 9.36
C THR A 277 -10.94 -18.79 9.19
N SER A 278 -10.46 -17.81 9.97
CA SER A 278 -10.88 -16.41 9.80
C SER A 278 -10.19 -15.82 8.57
N ALA A 279 -10.93 -15.03 7.78
CA ALA A 279 -10.34 -14.26 6.70
C ALA A 279 -9.39 -13.19 7.27
N PRO A 280 -8.26 -12.91 6.62
CA PRO A 280 -7.41 -11.80 7.02
C PRO A 280 -8.19 -10.48 6.93
N SER A 281 -8.33 -9.79 8.06
CA SER A 281 -8.99 -8.49 8.12
C SER A 281 -8.01 -7.39 7.70
N VAL A 282 -7.97 -7.07 6.41
CA VAL A 282 -7.21 -5.92 5.91
C VAL A 282 -8.15 -4.72 5.85
N HIS A 283 -7.93 -3.75 6.71
CA HIS A 283 -8.68 -2.49 6.69
C HIS A 283 -7.93 -1.47 5.82
N LEU A 284 -8.47 -1.21 4.62
CA LEU A 284 -7.99 -0.12 3.77
C LEU A 284 -8.69 1.18 4.19
N PRO A 285 -7.98 2.17 4.75
CA PRO A 285 -8.60 3.44 5.08
C PRO A 285 -9.11 4.14 3.82
N PRO A 286 -10.39 4.52 3.71
CA PRO A 286 -10.91 5.19 2.51
C PRO A 286 -10.17 6.48 2.18
N ALA A 287 -9.66 7.17 3.21
CA ALA A 287 -8.85 8.37 3.06
C ALA A 287 -7.57 8.10 2.24
N LEU A 288 -6.93 6.94 2.39
CA LEU A 288 -5.75 6.59 1.62
C LEU A 288 -6.03 6.53 0.12
N LEU A 289 -7.17 5.96 -0.29
CA LEU A 289 -7.55 5.88 -1.70
C LEU A 289 -7.76 7.28 -2.31
N ILE A 290 -8.34 8.20 -1.54
CA ILE A 290 -8.51 9.59 -1.96
C ILE A 290 -7.14 10.27 -2.13
N TYR A 291 -6.25 10.15 -1.15
CA TYR A 291 -4.90 10.72 -1.23
C TYR A 291 -4.08 10.10 -2.36
N LEU A 292 -4.18 8.78 -2.58
CA LEU A 292 -3.53 8.08 -3.67
C LEU A 292 -3.93 8.68 -5.04
N VAL A 293 -5.22 8.94 -5.26
CA VAL A 293 -5.70 9.58 -6.51
C VAL A 293 -5.23 11.02 -6.62
N ILE A 294 -5.28 11.81 -5.53
CA ILE A 294 -4.85 13.21 -5.53
C ILE A 294 -3.35 13.32 -5.84
N PHE A 295 -2.51 12.54 -5.14
CA PHE A 295 -1.07 12.55 -5.35
C PHE A 295 -0.68 11.92 -6.69
N PHE A 296 -1.43 10.91 -7.17
CA PHE A 296 -1.27 10.43 -8.54
C PHE A 296 -1.49 11.56 -9.54
N LEU A 297 -2.59 12.30 -9.46
CA LEU A 297 -2.86 13.40 -10.39
C LEU A 297 -1.79 14.48 -10.31
N ALA A 298 -1.39 14.89 -9.10
CA ALA A 298 -0.34 15.90 -8.91
C ALA A 298 0.99 15.45 -9.55
N GLY A 299 1.41 14.20 -9.30
CA GLY A 299 2.62 13.62 -9.89
C GLY A 299 2.49 13.41 -11.40
N TYR A 300 1.35 12.87 -11.83
CA TYR A 300 1.12 12.63 -13.25
C TYR A 300 1.21 13.90 -14.10
N PHE A 301 0.52 14.98 -13.72
CA PHE A 301 0.59 16.23 -14.48
C PHE A 301 2.00 16.83 -14.52
N LEU A 302 2.74 16.71 -13.43
CA LEU A 302 4.13 17.16 -13.34
C LEU A 302 5.04 16.37 -14.31
N TYR A 303 5.00 15.06 -14.22
CA TYR A 303 5.86 14.17 -15.02
C TYR A 303 5.40 14.11 -16.49
N ALA A 304 4.09 14.08 -16.76
CA ALA A 304 3.55 14.09 -18.11
C ALA A 304 3.99 15.33 -18.90
N ALA A 305 4.07 16.49 -18.25
CA ALA A 305 4.57 17.70 -18.90
C ALA A 305 6.06 17.57 -19.28
N LEU A 306 6.89 16.97 -18.43
CA LEU A 306 8.30 16.71 -18.72
C LEU A 306 8.46 15.67 -19.85
N TYR A 307 7.74 14.56 -19.76
CA TYR A 307 7.76 13.51 -20.77
C TYR A 307 7.22 13.98 -22.13
N ALA A 308 6.22 14.86 -22.13
CA ALA A 308 5.71 15.46 -23.38
C ALA A 308 6.74 16.38 -24.02
N ALA A 309 7.46 17.19 -23.23
CA ALA A 309 8.56 18.02 -23.75
C ALA A 309 9.69 17.14 -24.31
N ALA A 310 10.04 16.06 -23.62
CA ALA A 310 11.00 15.08 -24.10
C ALA A 310 10.56 14.45 -25.44
N GLY A 311 9.30 14.02 -25.56
CA GLY A 311 8.75 13.47 -26.79
C GLY A 311 8.75 14.44 -27.97
N ALA A 312 8.60 15.74 -27.72
CA ALA A 312 8.68 16.77 -28.77
C ALA A 312 10.11 16.97 -29.32
N ILE A 313 11.13 16.67 -28.53
CA ILE A 313 12.54 16.85 -28.94
C ILE A 313 13.03 15.67 -29.77
N VAL A 314 12.65 14.44 -29.41
CA VAL A 314 13.13 13.19 -30.00
C VAL A 314 12.40 12.83 -31.29
N SER A 315 13.04 12.03 -32.15
CA SER A 315 12.46 11.59 -33.43
C SER A 315 12.52 10.07 -33.64
N THR A 316 13.31 9.35 -32.85
CA THR A 316 13.45 7.89 -32.88
C THR A 316 13.23 7.27 -31.50
N ASP A 317 12.88 5.97 -31.46
CA ASP A 317 12.71 5.22 -30.21
C ASP A 317 13.99 5.15 -29.40
N GLU A 318 15.16 5.04 -30.05
CA GLU A 318 16.45 5.02 -29.39
C GLU A 318 16.76 6.34 -28.66
N GLU A 319 16.47 7.46 -29.32
CA GLU A 319 16.58 8.81 -28.72
C GLU A 319 15.60 8.96 -27.55
N ALA A 320 14.38 8.44 -27.70
CA ALA A 320 13.37 8.47 -26.65
C ALA A 320 13.87 7.77 -25.39
N HIS A 321 14.47 6.58 -25.51
CA HIS A 321 15.04 5.87 -24.35
C HIS A 321 16.14 6.66 -23.64
N GLN A 322 17.02 7.34 -24.38
CA GLN A 322 18.09 8.14 -23.80
C GLN A 322 17.56 9.37 -23.04
N VAL A 323 16.60 10.09 -23.61
CA VAL A 323 16.03 11.31 -22.99
C VAL A 323 15.07 10.96 -21.84
N GLN A 324 14.44 9.80 -21.90
CA GLN A 324 13.58 9.29 -20.84
C GLN A 324 14.36 8.95 -19.56
N MET A 325 15.61 8.47 -19.66
CA MET A 325 16.39 7.95 -18.54
C MET A 325 16.53 8.95 -17.38
N PRO A 326 16.93 10.24 -17.57
CA PRO A 326 17.00 11.20 -16.48
C PRO A 326 15.63 11.47 -15.82
N LEU A 327 14.53 11.45 -16.58
CA LEU A 327 13.19 11.67 -16.04
C LEU A 327 12.74 10.47 -15.20
N THR A 328 13.01 9.26 -15.67
CA THR A 328 12.75 8.03 -14.93
C THR A 328 13.59 7.98 -13.66
N LEU A 329 14.84 8.43 -13.69
CA LEU A 329 15.72 8.46 -12.52
C LEU A 329 15.15 9.31 -11.39
N LEU A 330 14.46 10.43 -11.68
CA LEU A 330 13.78 11.23 -10.65
C LEU A 330 12.70 10.42 -9.92
N ILE A 331 11.95 9.59 -10.65
CA ILE A 331 10.92 8.72 -10.06
C ILE A 331 11.59 7.58 -9.28
N VAL A 332 12.66 6.99 -9.81
CA VAL A 332 13.44 5.94 -9.15
C VAL A 332 14.07 6.44 -7.85
N CYS A 333 14.57 7.68 -7.82
CA CYS A 333 15.09 8.30 -6.60
C CYS A 333 14.02 8.32 -5.48
N SER A 334 12.75 8.59 -5.82
CA SER A 334 11.66 8.52 -4.84
C SER A 334 11.52 7.12 -4.25
N PHE A 335 11.67 6.08 -5.07
CA PHE A 335 11.60 4.68 -4.62
C PHE A 335 12.81 4.30 -3.75
N LEU A 336 14.00 4.73 -4.10
CA LEU A 336 15.21 4.47 -3.28
C LEU A 336 15.12 5.11 -1.89
N LEU A 337 14.41 6.25 -1.79
CA LEU A 337 14.19 6.96 -0.54
C LEU A 337 13.06 6.37 0.33
N PHE A 338 12.38 5.29 -0.12
CA PHE A 338 11.36 4.60 0.67
C PHE A 338 11.85 4.20 2.05
N ASN A 339 13.07 3.65 2.15
CA ASN A 339 13.63 3.21 3.42
C ASN A 339 13.73 4.33 4.46
N VAL A 340 13.95 5.57 4.03
CA VAL A 340 13.99 6.73 4.95
C VAL A 340 12.61 6.94 5.60
N ILE A 341 11.55 6.88 4.78
CA ILE A 341 10.18 7.05 5.25
C ILE A 341 9.71 5.84 6.09
N LEU A 342 10.08 4.62 5.68
CA LEU A 342 9.69 3.38 6.36
C LEU A 342 10.30 3.27 7.76
N ASN A 343 11.55 3.74 7.95
CA ASN A 343 12.22 3.71 9.25
C ASN A 343 11.69 4.75 10.23
N ASP A 344 11.47 5.99 9.78
CA ASP A 344 10.90 7.06 10.60
C ASP A 344 10.09 8.04 9.74
N PRO A 345 8.77 7.87 9.65
CA PRO A 345 7.89 8.74 8.86
C PRO A 345 7.87 10.20 9.33
N ASN A 346 8.20 10.45 10.60
CA ASN A 346 8.12 11.79 11.21
C ASN A 346 9.47 12.49 11.36
N SER A 347 10.58 11.86 10.94
CA SER A 347 11.88 12.51 10.94
C SER A 347 11.88 13.78 10.07
N THR A 348 12.70 14.76 10.42
CA THR A 348 12.84 16.01 9.64
C THR A 348 13.16 15.72 8.18
N LEU A 349 13.99 14.71 7.91
CA LEU A 349 14.36 14.30 6.56
C LEU A 349 13.13 13.75 5.80
N SER A 350 12.34 12.88 6.42
CA SER A 350 11.10 12.34 5.84
C SER A 350 10.09 13.43 5.51
N VAL A 351 9.94 14.42 6.39
CA VAL A 351 9.07 15.59 6.18
C VAL A 351 9.52 16.39 4.96
N VAL A 352 10.81 16.77 4.89
CA VAL A 352 11.34 17.58 3.78
C VAL A 352 11.24 16.84 2.45
N LEU A 353 11.64 15.57 2.40
CA LEU A 353 11.57 14.75 1.18
C LEU A 353 10.14 14.58 0.68
N SER A 354 9.17 14.33 1.58
CA SER A 354 7.77 14.14 1.20
C SER A 354 7.05 15.42 0.77
N ILE A 355 7.57 16.61 1.13
CA ILE A 355 7.05 17.92 0.67
C ILE A 355 7.70 18.34 -0.65
N THR A 356 8.88 17.81 -1.00
CA THR A 356 9.60 18.16 -2.25
C THR A 356 8.80 17.74 -3.49
N PRO A 357 8.44 18.65 -4.41
CA PRO A 357 7.41 18.41 -5.45
C PRO A 357 7.63 17.18 -6.33
N PHE A 358 8.89 16.91 -6.75
CA PHE A 358 9.18 15.75 -7.59
C PHE A 358 9.11 14.42 -6.84
N LEU A 359 9.37 14.42 -5.54
CA LEU A 359 9.36 13.22 -4.70
C LEU A 359 8.02 13.04 -4.00
N SER A 360 7.32 14.14 -3.73
CA SER A 360 6.07 14.22 -2.97
C SER A 360 4.99 13.22 -3.41
N PRO A 361 4.70 13.00 -4.70
CA PRO A 361 3.61 12.12 -5.09
C PRO A 361 3.76 10.71 -4.50
N ILE A 362 4.96 10.20 -4.47
CA ILE A 362 5.25 8.85 -3.99
C ILE A 362 5.49 8.86 -2.47
N LEU A 363 6.38 9.72 -1.99
CA LEU A 363 6.80 9.70 -0.59
C LEU A 363 5.72 10.21 0.39
N MET A 364 4.90 11.19 -0.02
CA MET A 364 3.79 11.64 0.83
C MET A 364 2.68 10.58 0.89
N THR A 365 2.39 9.88 -0.19
CA THR A 365 1.42 8.77 -0.18
C THR A 365 1.90 7.65 0.74
N LEU A 366 3.19 7.34 0.74
CA LEU A 366 3.80 6.38 1.65
C LEU A 366 3.62 6.80 3.12
N ARG A 367 3.88 8.09 3.43
CA ARG A 367 3.69 8.62 4.79
C ARG A 367 2.23 8.58 5.23
N VAL A 368 1.30 8.95 4.35
CA VAL A 368 -0.15 8.88 4.65
C VAL A 368 -0.60 7.45 4.93
N ALA A 369 -0.02 6.47 4.25
CA ALA A 369 -0.36 5.05 4.45
C ALA A 369 0.20 4.49 5.77
N LEU A 370 1.39 4.93 6.18
CA LEU A 370 2.04 4.50 7.43
C LEU A 370 1.45 5.20 8.65
N GLN A 371 1.45 6.52 8.58
CA GLN A 371 1.06 7.40 9.69
C GLN A 371 0.56 8.71 9.11
N THR A 372 -0.72 9.01 9.24
CA THR A 372 -1.32 10.20 8.63
C THR A 372 -0.62 11.49 9.14
N PRO A 373 0.15 12.20 8.27
CA PRO A 373 0.83 13.41 8.69
C PRO A 373 -0.17 14.55 8.97
N PRO A 374 0.26 15.62 9.69
CA PRO A 374 -0.56 16.80 9.89
C PRO A 374 -1.06 17.39 8.58
N PHE A 375 -2.31 17.81 8.52
CA PHE A 375 -2.96 18.29 7.28
C PHE A 375 -2.18 19.41 6.57
N TRP A 376 -1.52 20.29 7.32
CA TRP A 376 -0.73 21.39 6.74
C TRP A 376 0.46 20.88 5.88
N GLN A 377 1.07 19.74 6.24
CA GLN A 377 2.16 19.14 5.45
C GLN A 377 1.63 18.59 4.12
N ILE A 378 0.48 17.93 4.15
CA ILE A 378 -0.21 17.43 2.96
C ILE A 378 -0.61 18.59 2.04
N ALA A 379 -1.21 19.64 2.61
CA ALA A 379 -1.61 20.84 1.88
C ALA A 379 -0.40 21.54 1.24
N LEU A 380 0.69 21.71 2.00
CA LEU A 380 1.92 22.33 1.51
C LEU A 380 2.53 21.53 0.35
N ALA A 381 2.61 20.20 0.49
CA ALA A 381 3.11 19.32 -0.56
C ALA A 381 2.28 19.44 -1.86
N LEU A 382 0.95 19.49 -1.74
CA LEU A 382 0.05 19.69 -2.89
C LEU A 382 0.21 21.06 -3.53
N ILE A 383 0.26 22.13 -2.73
CA ILE A 383 0.46 23.50 -3.22
C ILE A 383 1.78 23.61 -3.99
N LEU A 384 2.88 23.11 -3.40
CA LEU A 384 4.18 23.14 -4.05
C LEU A 384 4.21 22.28 -5.32
N SER A 385 3.58 21.11 -5.30
CA SER A 385 3.44 20.24 -6.48
C SER A 385 2.66 20.93 -7.60
N VAL A 386 1.56 21.62 -7.30
CA VAL A 386 0.76 22.36 -8.28
C VAL A 386 1.54 23.53 -8.84
N LEU A 387 2.19 24.34 -8.00
CA LEU A 387 3.01 25.47 -8.45
C LEU A 387 4.15 25.00 -9.36
N THR A 388 4.86 23.94 -8.96
CA THR A 388 5.93 23.34 -9.78
C THR A 388 5.37 22.79 -11.09
N THR A 389 4.21 22.14 -11.07
CA THR A 389 3.55 21.65 -12.28
C THR A 389 3.22 22.77 -13.24
N ILE A 390 2.66 23.89 -12.76
CA ILE A 390 2.36 25.06 -13.60
C ILE A 390 3.65 25.62 -14.21
N TRP A 391 4.71 25.71 -13.43
CA TRP A 391 6.01 26.18 -13.91
C TRP A 391 6.60 25.24 -14.98
N VAL A 392 6.57 23.92 -14.72
CA VAL A 392 7.05 22.90 -15.66
C VAL A 392 6.20 22.90 -16.94
N ILE A 393 4.87 23.00 -16.87
CA ILE A 393 4.00 23.07 -18.04
C ILE A 393 4.35 24.30 -18.92
N ARG A 394 4.62 25.44 -18.31
CA ARG A 394 5.03 26.66 -19.07
C ARG A 394 6.34 26.44 -19.83
N ILE A 395 7.33 25.81 -19.19
CA ILE A 395 8.60 25.48 -19.85
C ILE A 395 8.38 24.44 -20.94
N SER A 396 7.67 23.37 -20.61
CA SER A 396 7.39 22.28 -21.54
C SER A 396 6.61 22.74 -22.77
N ALA A 397 5.65 23.66 -22.61
CA ALA A 397 4.89 24.24 -23.74
C ALA A 397 5.79 25.04 -24.68
N LYS A 398 6.79 25.74 -24.18
CA LYS A 398 7.79 26.45 -25.01
C LYS A 398 8.66 25.46 -25.81
N ILE A 399 9.17 24.43 -25.12
CA ILE A 399 9.96 23.38 -25.77
C ILE A 399 9.12 22.62 -26.78
N TYR A 400 7.87 22.29 -26.44
CA TYR A 400 6.93 21.59 -27.33
C TYR A 400 6.66 22.37 -28.61
N ARG A 401 6.41 23.70 -28.52
CA ARG A 401 6.15 24.55 -29.68
C ARG A 401 7.26 24.51 -30.74
N VAL A 402 8.51 24.55 -30.30
CA VAL A 402 9.68 24.56 -31.18
C VAL A 402 10.08 23.15 -31.60
N GLY A 403 10.16 22.22 -30.61
CA GLY A 403 10.64 20.88 -30.81
C GLY A 403 9.79 20.04 -31.77
N ILE A 404 8.47 20.27 -31.78
CA ILE A 404 7.54 19.50 -32.60
C ILE A 404 7.67 19.82 -34.10
N LEU A 405 8.21 21.02 -34.45
CA LEU A 405 8.42 21.45 -35.85
C LEU A 405 9.84 21.13 -36.34
N MET A 406 10.72 20.62 -35.47
CA MET A 406 12.09 20.30 -35.85
C MET A 406 12.24 18.81 -36.19
N TYR A 407 12.72 18.53 -37.39
CA TYR A 407 12.99 17.18 -37.88
C TYR A 407 14.50 16.96 -38.11
N GLY A 408 14.97 15.76 -37.81
CA GLY A 408 16.28 15.25 -38.23
C GLY A 408 17.51 15.78 -37.50
N LYS A 409 17.37 16.67 -36.50
CA LYS A 409 18.53 17.15 -35.73
C LYS A 409 18.19 17.24 -34.25
N ARG A 410 19.06 16.67 -33.40
CA ARG A 410 18.95 16.81 -31.95
C ARG A 410 19.30 18.24 -31.54
N PRO A 411 18.44 18.94 -30.80
CA PRO A 411 18.82 20.25 -30.28
C PRO A 411 19.89 20.12 -29.21
N SER A 412 20.89 20.98 -29.27
CA SER A 412 21.90 21.12 -28.23
C SER A 412 21.29 21.80 -26.98
N LEU A 413 21.91 21.61 -25.80
CA LEU A 413 21.50 22.31 -24.57
C LEU A 413 21.53 23.85 -24.72
N LYS A 414 22.45 24.38 -25.57
CA LYS A 414 22.50 25.81 -25.90
C LYS A 414 21.29 26.26 -26.70
N GLU A 415 20.81 25.42 -27.63
CA GLU A 415 19.61 25.70 -28.44
C GLU A 415 18.35 25.65 -27.56
N LEU A 416 18.24 24.64 -26.68
CA LEU A 416 17.15 24.55 -25.68
C LEU A 416 17.06 25.79 -24.82
N ARG A 417 18.19 26.28 -24.30
CA ARG A 417 18.26 27.51 -23.52
C ARG A 417 17.86 28.75 -24.36
N ARG A 418 18.20 28.77 -25.65
CA ARG A 418 17.78 29.83 -26.59
C ARG A 418 16.27 29.81 -26.80
N TRP A 419 15.64 28.65 -26.97
CA TRP A 419 14.18 28.51 -27.14
C TRP A 419 13.42 29.00 -25.90
N LEU A 420 13.92 28.75 -24.71
CA LEU A 420 13.30 29.26 -23.48
C LEU A 420 13.34 30.79 -23.39
N ARG A 421 14.30 31.45 -24.07
CA ARG A 421 14.51 32.89 -24.01
C ARG A 421 13.71 33.68 -25.07
N TYR A 422 13.46 33.07 -26.22
CA TYR A 422 12.86 33.78 -27.38
C TYR A 422 11.42 33.31 -27.72
N SER A 423 10.84 32.38 -27.02
CA SER A 423 9.47 31.89 -27.29
C SER A 423 8.42 32.45 -26.30
#